data_c6da07c9a73d372fad2683bc5a26df9e
#
_entry.id   c6da07c9a73d372fad2683bc5a26df9e
#
_cell.length_a   1.000
_cell.length_b   1.000
_cell.length_c   1.000
_cell.angle_alpha   90.00
_cell.angle_beta   90.00
_cell.angle_gamma   90.00
#
_symmetry.space_group_name_H-M   'P 1'
#
loop_
_entity.id
_entity.type
_entity.pdbx_description
1 polymer ?
#
loop_
_entity_poly.entity_id
_entity_poly.type
_entity_poly.pdbx_seq_one_letter_code
_entity_poly.pdbx_strand_id
1 'polypeptide(L)'
;MARVQKNGYKDKIIHNIIKKKQNKKNLNSTTALTPVNDNSKKWITLTYTGNETYKIANILRKQSKDIKIAFKTDNNIRRLIPNPINNNNNKYNKCGIYKLKCKNCDKYYVGRTTRNFKIRYNEHIKDFIYNRGKSNYANHLYSHNHEYDIIENSLEILHTEYNFHKIKTLEEIEILKAWQHSKDDIVNDTILNSDNALYKVLIRGQRPGADSVAPDQQQATST
;
A
#
# COMPACT_ATOMS: atom_id res chain seq x y z
N MET A 1 21.32 -31.71 -1.03
CA MET A 1 22.19 -31.16 -2.09
C MET A 1 21.57 -31.23 -3.48
N ALA A 2 20.90 -32.30 -3.88
CA ALA A 2 20.37 -32.50 -5.24
C ALA A 2 19.35 -31.44 -5.75
N ARG A 3 18.64 -30.72 -4.88
CA ARG A 3 17.65 -29.70 -5.29
C ARG A 3 18.27 -28.36 -5.73
N VAL A 4 19.47 -28.03 -5.25
CA VAL A 4 20.14 -26.76 -5.55
C VAL A 4 20.92 -26.84 -6.84
N GLN A 5 21.42 -28.01 -7.18
CA GLN A 5 22.10 -28.28 -8.47
C GLN A 5 21.14 -28.18 -9.66
N LYS A 6 19.86 -28.57 -9.49
CA LYS A 6 18.83 -28.43 -10.54
C LYS A 6 18.53 -26.98 -10.95
N ASN A 7 18.92 -26.00 -10.12
CA ASN A 7 18.70 -24.57 -10.37
C ASN A 7 19.90 -23.88 -11.05
N GLY A 8 20.87 -24.64 -11.58
CA GLY A 8 21.98 -24.10 -12.37
C GLY A 8 23.08 -23.38 -11.58
N TYR A 9 23.10 -23.48 -10.25
CA TYR A 9 24.19 -22.90 -9.45
C TYR A 9 25.45 -23.76 -9.52
N LYS A 10 26.61 -23.12 -9.80
CA LYS A 10 27.91 -23.80 -9.83
C LYS A 10 28.28 -24.33 -8.44
N ASP A 11 28.79 -25.55 -8.36
CA ASP A 11 29.16 -26.24 -7.09
C ASP A 11 30.06 -25.40 -6.18
N LYS A 12 31.00 -24.64 -6.76
CA LYS A 12 31.88 -23.71 -6.04
C LYS A 12 31.12 -22.67 -5.23
N ILE A 13 30.01 -22.16 -5.76
CA ILE A 13 29.18 -21.16 -5.08
C ILE A 13 28.44 -21.80 -3.91
N ILE A 14 27.88 -22.98 -4.12
CA ILE A 14 27.16 -23.76 -3.10
C ILE A 14 28.10 -24.11 -1.95
N HIS A 15 29.32 -24.61 -2.26
CA HIS A 15 30.33 -24.97 -1.25
C HIS A 15 30.76 -23.74 -0.41
N ASN A 16 30.98 -22.60 -1.04
CA ASN A 16 31.34 -21.36 -0.33
C ASN A 16 30.25 -20.86 0.60
N ILE A 17 28.97 -20.99 0.22
CA ILE A 17 27.82 -20.60 1.05
C ILE A 17 27.70 -21.54 2.25
N ILE A 18 27.85 -22.86 2.03
CA ILE A 18 27.79 -23.86 3.10
C ILE A 18 28.95 -23.63 4.09
N LYS A 19 30.18 -23.44 3.61
CA LYS A 19 31.37 -23.18 4.43
C LYS A 19 31.24 -21.90 5.28
N LYS A 20 30.68 -20.82 4.68
CA LYS A 20 30.38 -19.59 5.42
C LYS A 20 29.31 -19.78 6.50
N LYS A 21 28.30 -20.62 6.25
CA LYS A 21 27.26 -20.94 7.25
C LYS A 21 27.77 -21.81 8.37
N GLN A 22 28.63 -22.77 8.08
CA GLN A 22 29.25 -23.64 9.08
C GLN A 22 30.21 -22.86 9.98
N ASN A 23 31.07 -22.01 9.41
CA ASN A 23 31.96 -21.14 10.18
C ASN A 23 31.19 -20.17 11.11
N LYS A 24 30.01 -19.70 10.67
CA LYS A 24 29.16 -18.84 11.49
C LYS A 24 28.47 -19.58 12.66
N LYS A 25 28.21 -20.90 12.51
CA LYS A 25 27.68 -21.75 13.60
C LYS A 25 28.75 -22.08 14.65
N ASN A 26 29.98 -22.30 14.20
CA ASN A 26 31.08 -22.62 15.11
C ASN A 26 31.59 -21.40 15.90
N LEU A 27 31.37 -20.16 15.43
CA LEU A 27 31.68 -18.95 16.19
C LEU A 27 30.65 -18.63 17.30
N ASN A 28 29.43 -19.20 17.22
CA ASN A 28 28.40 -18.92 18.20
C ASN A 28 28.45 -19.86 19.44
N SER A 29 29.39 -20.80 19.48
CA SER A 29 29.53 -21.76 20.58
C SER A 29 30.70 -21.48 21.52
N THR A 30 31.48 -20.43 21.31
CA THR A 30 32.58 -20.07 22.24
C THR A 30 32.57 -18.56 22.47
N THR A 31 32.39 -18.21 23.74
CA THR A 31 32.51 -16.88 24.37
C THR A 31 31.43 -15.86 24.00
N ALA A 32 30.60 -15.58 25.00
CA ALA A 32 29.85 -14.33 25.12
C ALA A 32 30.86 -13.16 25.19
N LEU A 33 31.30 -12.68 24.05
CA LEU A 33 31.91 -11.37 23.89
C LEU A 33 30.79 -10.36 23.87
N THR A 34 30.75 -9.49 24.86
CA THR A 34 29.94 -8.28 24.89
C THR A 34 30.00 -7.61 23.51
N PRO A 35 28.87 -7.20 22.91
CA PRO A 35 28.93 -6.45 21.68
C PRO A 35 29.70 -5.17 21.97
N VAL A 36 30.88 -5.03 21.36
CA VAL A 36 31.59 -3.76 21.30
C VAL A 36 30.66 -2.83 20.54
N ASN A 37 30.06 -1.91 21.26
CA ASN A 37 29.13 -0.91 20.75
C ASN A 37 29.95 0.07 19.89
N ASP A 38 30.17 -0.27 18.62
CA ASP A 38 30.91 0.54 17.63
C ASP A 38 29.99 1.69 17.16
N ASN A 39 29.50 2.48 18.14
CA ASN A 39 28.60 3.63 17.93
C ASN A 39 29.32 4.84 17.30
N SER A 40 30.62 4.73 17.01
CA SER A 40 31.40 5.81 16.41
C SER A 40 31.16 5.97 14.90
N LYS A 41 30.71 4.93 14.20
CA LYS A 41 30.56 4.96 12.74
C LYS A 41 29.18 5.38 12.29
N LYS A 42 29.13 6.44 11.50
CA LYS A 42 27.90 6.99 10.95
C LYS A 42 27.40 6.19 9.75
N TRP A 43 26.15 5.73 9.77
CA TRP A 43 25.53 5.03 8.63
C TRP A 43 24.98 6.02 7.61
N ILE A 44 25.31 5.82 6.33
CA ILE A 44 24.74 6.53 5.20
C ILE A 44 24.02 5.52 4.31
N THR A 45 22.77 5.81 3.96
CA THR A 45 21.99 4.96 3.06
C THR A 45 21.97 5.57 1.66
N LEU A 46 22.42 4.81 0.65
CA LEU A 46 22.36 5.18 -0.75
C LEU A 46 21.30 4.33 -1.46
N THR A 47 20.48 4.97 -2.30
CA THR A 47 19.56 4.24 -3.18
C THR A 47 20.36 3.63 -4.32
N TYR A 48 20.27 2.31 -4.48
CA TYR A 48 20.98 1.59 -5.55
C TYR A 48 20.25 1.77 -6.88
N THR A 49 20.91 2.42 -7.82
CA THR A 49 20.42 2.68 -9.19
C THR A 49 21.27 2.03 -10.27
N GLY A 50 22.29 1.25 -9.87
CA GLY A 50 23.22 0.58 -10.79
C GLY A 50 24.67 0.68 -10.34
N ASN A 51 25.59 0.31 -11.21
CA ASN A 51 27.02 0.27 -10.91
C ASN A 51 27.62 1.61 -10.49
N GLU A 52 27.04 2.72 -10.93
CA GLU A 52 27.48 4.08 -10.54
C GLU A 52 27.32 4.31 -9.03
N THR A 53 26.33 3.70 -8.41
CA THR A 53 26.13 3.81 -6.95
C THR A 53 27.30 3.22 -6.16
N TYR A 54 27.95 2.17 -6.68
CA TYR A 54 29.17 1.62 -6.07
C TYR A 54 30.36 2.57 -6.21
N LYS A 55 30.48 3.27 -7.34
CA LYS A 55 31.55 4.27 -7.52
C LYS A 55 31.42 5.40 -6.52
N ILE A 56 30.19 5.92 -6.34
CA ILE A 56 29.90 6.95 -5.33
C ILE A 56 30.21 6.43 -3.93
N ALA A 57 29.77 5.24 -3.58
CA ALA A 57 30.06 4.62 -2.28
C ALA A 57 31.57 4.49 -2.02
N ASN A 58 32.35 4.13 -3.02
CA ASN A 58 33.81 4.00 -2.89
C ASN A 58 34.50 5.36 -2.70
N ILE A 59 34.02 6.41 -3.37
CA ILE A 59 34.52 7.78 -3.15
C ILE A 59 34.27 8.21 -1.71
N LEU A 60 33.03 8.02 -1.20
CA LEU A 60 32.68 8.39 0.17
C LEU A 60 33.49 7.63 1.21
N ARG A 61 33.72 6.31 1.02
CA ARG A 61 34.59 5.50 1.91
C ARG A 61 36.06 5.95 1.92
N LYS A 62 36.56 6.47 0.80
CA LYS A 62 37.93 7.01 0.71
C LYS A 62 38.06 8.33 1.46
N GLN A 63 37.02 9.16 1.43
CA GLN A 63 37.02 10.48 2.08
C GLN A 63 36.83 10.39 3.59
N SER A 64 36.09 9.40 4.09
CA SER A 64 35.84 9.26 5.53
C SER A 64 35.85 7.79 5.94
N LYS A 65 36.73 7.45 6.89
CA LYS A 65 36.86 6.09 7.47
C LYS A 65 35.74 5.76 8.46
N ASP A 66 35.00 6.78 8.93
CA ASP A 66 33.98 6.64 9.97
C ASP A 66 32.57 6.45 9.41
N ILE A 67 32.47 6.25 8.09
CA ILE A 67 31.20 6.06 7.40
C ILE A 67 31.00 4.60 7.04
N LYS A 68 29.83 4.05 7.41
CA LYS A 68 29.30 2.77 6.93
C LYS A 68 28.22 3.05 5.88
N ILE A 69 28.33 2.44 4.70
CA ILE A 69 27.37 2.65 3.61
C ILE A 69 26.50 1.42 3.46
N ALA A 70 25.17 1.66 3.56
CA ALA A 70 24.14 0.68 3.26
C ALA A 70 23.49 1.02 1.91
N PHE A 71 23.14 0.01 1.12
CA PHE A 71 22.40 0.18 -0.12
C PHE A 71 20.92 -0.16 0.10
N LYS A 72 20.03 0.71 -0.37
CA LYS A 72 18.60 0.52 -0.39
C LYS A 72 18.14 0.38 -1.84
N THR A 73 17.32 -0.60 -2.14
CA THR A 73 16.67 -0.76 -3.45
C THR A 73 15.17 -0.54 -3.28
N ASP A 74 14.58 0.29 -4.13
CA ASP A 74 13.14 0.52 -4.13
C ASP A 74 12.39 -0.61 -4.86
N ASN A 75 13.03 -1.21 -5.88
CA ASN A 75 12.52 -2.36 -6.62
C ASN A 75 13.06 -3.67 -6.03
N ASN A 76 12.52 -4.08 -4.90
CA ASN A 76 12.89 -5.35 -4.28
C ASN A 76 11.86 -6.42 -4.62
N ILE A 77 12.30 -7.52 -5.26
CA ILE A 77 11.48 -8.71 -5.56
C ILE A 77 10.76 -9.22 -4.30
N ARG A 78 11.37 -9.07 -3.13
CA ARG A 78 10.74 -9.44 -1.84
C ARG A 78 9.40 -8.72 -1.60
N ARG A 79 9.16 -7.55 -2.19
CA ARG A 79 7.87 -6.86 -2.13
C ARG A 79 6.81 -7.51 -3.03
N LEU A 80 7.24 -8.21 -4.08
CA LEU A 80 6.37 -8.90 -5.03
C LEU A 80 6.06 -10.34 -4.60
N ILE A 81 6.91 -10.92 -3.75
CA ILE A 81 6.70 -12.28 -3.25
C ILE A 81 5.85 -12.19 -1.98
N PRO A 82 4.63 -12.77 -1.97
CA PRO A 82 3.85 -12.87 -0.75
C PRO A 82 4.68 -13.60 0.32
N ASN A 83 4.73 -13.04 1.51
CA ASN A 83 5.53 -13.61 2.61
C ASN A 83 4.89 -14.96 3.04
N PRO A 84 5.48 -16.13 2.76
CA PRO A 84 4.84 -17.43 3.02
C PRO A 84 4.78 -17.80 4.51
N ILE A 85 5.35 -16.97 5.39
CA ILE A 85 5.58 -17.34 6.81
C ILE A 85 4.40 -17.01 7.72
N ASN A 86 3.38 -16.29 7.26
CA ASN A 86 2.21 -15.96 8.07
C ASN A 86 0.93 -16.54 7.48
N ASN A 87 0.74 -17.87 7.58
CA ASN A 87 -0.54 -18.53 7.29
C ASN A 87 -1.69 -18.14 8.24
N ASN A 88 -1.43 -17.30 9.25
CA ASN A 88 -2.42 -16.65 10.10
C ASN A 88 -2.71 -15.19 9.69
N ASN A 89 -2.49 -14.86 8.43
CA ASN A 89 -2.78 -13.51 7.93
C ASN A 89 -4.28 -13.32 7.72
N ASN A 90 -4.98 -13.12 8.82
CA ASN A 90 -6.29 -12.50 8.73
C ASN A 90 -6.13 -11.19 7.93
N LYS A 91 -6.79 -11.10 6.77
CA LYS A 91 -6.72 -9.96 5.85
C LYS A 91 -6.97 -8.63 6.56
N TYR A 92 -7.73 -8.64 7.64
CA TYR A 92 -8.07 -7.47 8.45
C TYR A 92 -6.93 -7.00 9.40
N ASN A 93 -5.83 -7.75 9.51
CA ASN A 93 -4.62 -7.30 10.23
C ASN A 93 -3.71 -6.39 9.38
N LYS A 94 -4.04 -6.20 8.10
CA LYS A 94 -3.35 -5.28 7.19
C LYS A 94 -3.91 -3.86 7.32
N CYS A 95 -3.26 -2.89 6.67
CA CYS A 95 -3.69 -1.50 6.57
C CYS A 95 -3.83 -1.08 5.10
N GLY A 96 -4.50 0.04 4.85
CA GLY A 96 -4.73 0.54 3.49
C GLY A 96 -6.06 1.25 3.33
N ILE A 97 -6.70 1.05 2.18
CA ILE A 97 -7.99 1.62 1.80
C ILE A 97 -9.08 0.56 1.89
N TYR A 98 -10.20 0.93 2.44
CA TYR A 98 -11.37 0.06 2.62
C TYR A 98 -12.68 0.77 2.28
N LYS A 99 -13.69 -0.03 1.97
CA LYS A 99 -15.07 0.38 1.76
C LYS A 99 -15.93 -0.24 2.85
N LEU A 100 -16.74 0.55 3.54
CA LEU A 100 -17.74 0.06 4.50
C LEU A 100 -19.11 0.16 3.87
N LYS A 101 -19.78 -0.97 3.72
CA LYS A 101 -21.15 -1.07 3.18
C LYS A 101 -22.15 -0.99 4.31
N CYS A 102 -23.25 -0.29 4.09
CA CYS A 102 -24.39 -0.34 4.98
C CYS A 102 -25.13 -1.67 4.81
N LYS A 103 -25.68 -2.22 5.90
CA LYS A 103 -26.47 -3.46 5.88
C LYS A 103 -27.85 -3.26 5.30
N ASN A 104 -28.43 -2.08 5.51
CA ASN A 104 -29.83 -1.80 5.25
C ASN A 104 -30.09 -1.02 3.95
N CYS A 105 -29.04 -0.48 3.32
CA CYS A 105 -29.16 0.25 2.05
C CYS A 105 -27.86 0.14 1.23
N ASP A 106 -27.88 0.64 -0.01
CA ASP A 106 -26.75 0.57 -0.93
C ASP A 106 -25.62 1.57 -0.65
N LYS A 107 -25.81 2.45 0.35
CA LYS A 107 -24.81 3.46 0.70
C LYS A 107 -23.58 2.84 1.33
N TYR A 108 -22.45 3.47 1.05
CA TYR A 108 -21.15 3.03 1.56
C TYR A 108 -20.22 4.19 1.85
N TYR A 109 -19.23 3.92 2.67
CA TYR A 109 -18.17 4.84 3.05
C TYR A 109 -16.83 4.31 2.55
N VAL A 110 -15.99 5.16 1.96
CA VAL A 110 -14.61 4.86 1.60
C VAL A 110 -13.68 5.52 2.62
N GLY A 111 -12.76 4.75 3.18
CA GLY A 111 -11.84 5.27 4.18
C GLY A 111 -10.46 4.66 4.10
N ARG A 112 -9.54 5.26 4.85
CA ARG A 112 -8.16 4.79 4.98
C ARG A 112 -7.78 4.48 6.41
N THR A 113 -6.81 3.62 6.57
CA THR A 113 -6.17 3.36 7.86
C THR A 113 -4.68 3.04 7.70
N THR A 114 -3.87 3.59 8.59
CA THR A 114 -2.46 3.20 8.77
C THR A 114 -2.30 2.13 9.85
N ARG A 115 -3.36 1.88 10.63
CA ARG A 115 -3.49 0.76 11.56
C ARG A 115 -4.19 -0.40 10.85
N ASN A 116 -4.39 -1.53 11.53
CA ASN A 116 -5.10 -2.64 10.91
C ASN A 116 -6.60 -2.33 10.70
N PHE A 117 -7.18 -2.95 9.66
CA PHE A 117 -8.58 -2.77 9.30
C PHE A 117 -9.54 -3.12 10.44
N LYS A 118 -9.22 -4.18 11.22
CA LYS A 118 -10.05 -4.61 12.35
C LYS A 118 -10.16 -3.52 13.44
N ILE A 119 -9.03 -2.87 13.77
CA ILE A 119 -9.04 -1.76 14.74
C ILE A 119 -9.88 -0.61 14.20
N ARG A 120 -9.68 -0.24 12.93
CA ARG A 120 -10.41 0.88 12.32
C ARG A 120 -11.91 0.62 12.23
N TYR A 121 -12.30 -0.60 11.85
CA TYR A 121 -13.70 -1.02 11.86
C TYR A 121 -14.33 -0.87 13.25
N ASN A 122 -13.68 -1.40 14.29
CA ASN A 122 -14.15 -1.29 15.66
C ASN A 122 -14.28 0.16 16.15
N GLU A 123 -13.46 1.09 15.62
CA GLU A 123 -13.60 2.52 15.91
C GLU A 123 -14.89 3.10 15.34
N HIS A 124 -15.24 2.74 14.10
CA HIS A 124 -16.51 3.13 13.48
C HIS A 124 -17.70 2.60 14.27
N ILE A 125 -17.66 1.33 14.69
CA ILE A 125 -18.74 0.73 15.47
C ILE A 125 -18.85 1.39 16.86
N LYS A 126 -17.74 1.65 17.54
CA LYS A 126 -17.76 2.40 18.81
C LYS A 126 -18.30 3.81 18.64
N ASP A 127 -17.98 4.47 17.52
CA ASP A 127 -18.50 5.81 17.23
C ASP A 127 -20.03 5.80 17.05
N PHE A 128 -20.54 4.76 16.39
CA PHE A 128 -21.99 4.52 16.27
C PHE A 128 -22.63 4.25 17.63
N ILE A 129 -22.12 3.29 18.42
CA ILE A 129 -22.70 2.88 19.71
C ILE A 129 -22.75 4.07 20.70
N TYR A 130 -21.69 4.87 20.74
CA TYR A 130 -21.58 6.00 21.67
C TYR A 130 -22.03 7.33 21.07
N ASN A 131 -22.57 7.33 19.84
CA ASN A 131 -23.02 8.52 19.11
C ASN A 131 -22.04 9.70 19.17
N ARG A 132 -20.75 9.43 18.83
CA ARG A 132 -19.67 10.43 18.96
C ARG A 132 -19.61 11.41 17.80
N GLY A 133 -20.25 11.12 16.68
CA GLY A 133 -20.30 11.98 15.50
C GLY A 133 -18.99 12.14 14.71
N LYS A 134 -17.99 11.28 14.95
CA LYS A 134 -16.66 11.40 14.32
C LYS A 134 -16.52 10.68 12.98
N SER A 135 -17.45 9.79 12.68
CA SER A 135 -17.41 8.93 11.51
C SER A 135 -18.67 9.12 10.68
N ASN A 136 -18.53 9.50 9.42
CA ASN A 136 -19.66 9.63 8.50
C ASN A 136 -20.43 8.33 8.33
N TYR A 137 -19.73 7.18 8.33
CA TYR A 137 -20.36 5.87 8.33
C TYR A 137 -21.24 5.67 9.58
N ALA A 138 -20.74 5.98 10.77
CA ALA A 138 -21.49 5.88 12.00
C ALA A 138 -22.67 6.87 12.04
N ASN A 139 -22.47 8.11 11.56
CA ASN A 139 -23.51 9.12 11.46
C ASN A 139 -24.63 8.67 10.52
N HIS A 140 -24.29 8.07 9.37
CA HIS A 140 -25.26 7.50 8.45
C HIS A 140 -26.11 6.41 9.11
N LEU A 141 -25.47 5.45 9.79
CA LEU A 141 -26.22 4.39 10.49
C LEU A 141 -27.14 4.97 11.56
N TYR A 142 -26.66 5.93 12.33
CA TYR A 142 -27.43 6.55 13.42
C TYR A 142 -28.61 7.37 12.89
N SER A 143 -28.38 8.23 11.90
CA SER A 143 -29.41 9.14 11.37
C SER A 143 -30.56 8.43 10.64
N HIS A 144 -30.29 7.24 10.08
CA HIS A 144 -31.30 6.45 9.35
C HIS A 144 -31.80 5.25 10.14
N ASN A 145 -31.39 5.11 11.40
CA ASN A 145 -31.73 3.96 12.27
C ASN A 145 -31.35 2.61 11.60
N HIS A 146 -30.14 2.57 10.96
CA HIS A 146 -29.63 1.38 10.32
C HIS A 146 -28.75 0.59 11.30
N GLU A 147 -28.67 -0.72 11.07
CA GLU A 147 -27.83 -1.62 11.85
C GLU A 147 -26.43 -1.77 11.22
N TYR A 148 -25.43 -2.01 12.06
CA TYR A 148 -24.12 -2.49 11.58
C TYR A 148 -24.12 -4.02 11.46
N ASP A 149 -23.21 -4.56 10.66
CA ASP A 149 -23.02 -6.00 10.48
C ASP A 149 -21.61 -6.39 10.94
N ILE A 150 -21.25 -7.65 10.88
CA ILE A 150 -19.90 -8.14 11.15
C ILE A 150 -18.90 -7.61 10.11
N ILE A 151 -17.62 -7.56 10.47
CA ILE A 151 -16.57 -7.01 9.61
C ILE A 151 -16.46 -7.72 8.25
N GLU A 152 -16.75 -9.01 8.23
CA GLU A 152 -16.68 -9.87 7.04
C GLU A 152 -17.68 -9.44 5.95
N ASN A 153 -18.85 -8.96 6.36
CA ASN A 153 -19.92 -8.53 5.47
C ASN A 153 -19.82 -7.04 5.12
N SER A 154 -19.45 -6.21 6.12
CA SER A 154 -19.44 -4.77 5.98
C SER A 154 -18.17 -4.23 5.33
N LEU A 155 -16.98 -4.82 5.62
CA LEU A 155 -15.70 -4.27 5.21
C LEU A 155 -15.11 -4.99 4.00
N GLU A 156 -15.02 -4.27 2.89
CA GLU A 156 -14.31 -4.66 1.68
C GLU A 156 -12.96 -3.96 1.63
N ILE A 157 -11.87 -4.71 1.43
CA ILE A 157 -10.52 -4.16 1.29
C ILE A 157 -10.30 -3.80 -0.18
N LEU A 158 -10.12 -2.49 -0.47
CA LEU A 158 -9.84 -2.01 -1.81
C LEU A 158 -8.34 -2.09 -2.12
N HIS A 159 -7.50 -1.59 -1.21
CA HIS A 159 -6.05 -1.60 -1.37
C HIS A 159 -5.34 -1.91 -0.06
N THR A 160 -4.28 -2.70 -0.10
CA THR A 160 -3.34 -2.87 1.02
C THR A 160 -2.08 -2.04 0.73
N GLU A 161 -1.80 -1.04 1.56
CA GLU A 161 -0.63 -0.17 1.41
C GLU A 161 -0.15 0.28 2.80
N TYR A 162 1.18 0.39 2.96
CA TYR A 162 1.82 0.77 4.22
C TYR A 162 2.43 2.17 4.17
N ASN A 163 2.58 2.74 2.97
CA ASN A 163 3.15 4.08 2.80
C ASN A 163 2.06 5.14 3.02
N PHE A 164 2.25 5.99 4.04
CA PHE A 164 1.30 7.03 4.43
C PHE A 164 0.89 7.97 3.29
N HIS A 165 1.85 8.41 2.47
CA HIS A 165 1.56 9.33 1.36
C HIS A 165 0.75 8.64 0.26
N LYS A 166 1.09 7.40 -0.06
CA LYS A 166 0.32 6.61 -1.04
C LYS A 166 -1.08 6.31 -0.56
N ILE A 167 -1.26 5.97 0.71
CA ILE A 167 -2.58 5.71 1.32
C ILE A 167 -3.49 6.94 1.15
N LYS A 168 -2.98 8.17 1.39
CA LYS A 168 -3.76 9.38 1.21
C LYS A 168 -4.23 9.56 -0.23
N THR A 169 -3.32 9.42 -1.19
CA THR A 169 -3.63 9.57 -2.62
C THR A 169 -4.60 8.49 -3.11
N LEU A 170 -4.45 7.24 -2.65
CA LEU A 170 -5.34 6.14 -3.01
C LEU A 170 -6.75 6.34 -2.46
N GLU A 171 -6.91 6.84 -1.22
CA GLU A 171 -8.22 7.18 -0.67
C GLU A 171 -8.93 8.21 -1.55
N GLU A 172 -8.24 9.29 -1.90
CA GLU A 172 -8.78 10.35 -2.75
C GLU A 172 -9.20 9.82 -4.13
N ILE A 173 -8.40 8.92 -4.73
CA ILE A 173 -8.71 8.26 -6.01
C ILE A 173 -9.96 7.38 -5.88
N GLU A 174 -10.07 6.56 -4.83
CA GLU A 174 -11.22 5.67 -4.65
C GLU A 174 -12.51 6.45 -4.33
N ILE A 175 -12.44 7.54 -3.57
CA ILE A 175 -13.57 8.44 -3.37
C ILE A 175 -14.01 9.07 -4.71
N LEU A 176 -13.06 9.51 -5.54
CA LEU A 176 -13.37 10.08 -6.85
C LEU A 176 -14.06 9.07 -7.77
N LYS A 177 -13.55 7.84 -7.86
CA LYS A 177 -14.18 6.76 -8.62
C LYS A 177 -15.60 6.48 -8.14
N ALA A 178 -15.80 6.43 -6.83
CA ALA A 178 -17.09 6.23 -6.22
C ALA A 178 -18.08 7.35 -6.61
N TRP A 179 -17.65 8.59 -6.59
CA TRP A 179 -18.46 9.74 -7.00
C TRP A 179 -18.81 9.74 -8.50
N GLN A 180 -17.89 9.27 -9.33
CA GLN A 180 -18.14 9.13 -10.78
C GLN A 180 -19.16 8.03 -11.09
N HIS A 181 -19.19 6.98 -10.26
CA HIS A 181 -20.10 5.87 -10.44
C HIS A 181 -21.51 6.20 -9.92
N SER A 182 -21.61 6.66 -8.69
CA SER A 182 -22.87 7.11 -8.07
C SER A 182 -22.56 8.04 -6.90
N LYS A 183 -22.88 9.33 -7.08
CA LYS A 183 -22.65 10.32 -6.04
C LYS A 183 -23.56 10.12 -4.83
N ASP A 184 -24.74 9.57 -5.06
CA ASP A 184 -25.75 9.43 -4.01
C ASP A 184 -25.48 8.24 -3.08
N ASP A 185 -24.65 7.26 -3.51
CA ASP A 185 -24.37 6.07 -2.73
C ASP A 185 -23.21 6.25 -1.76
N ILE A 186 -22.40 7.30 -1.91
CA ILE A 186 -21.24 7.55 -1.05
C ILE A 186 -21.59 8.48 0.13
N VAL A 187 -21.16 8.10 1.33
CA VAL A 187 -21.42 8.84 2.59
C VAL A 187 -20.26 9.75 2.99
N ASN A 188 -19.25 9.88 2.15
CA ASN A 188 -18.08 10.72 2.41
C ASN A 188 -18.43 12.21 2.24
N ASP A 189 -18.15 13.03 3.25
CA ASP A 189 -18.29 14.50 3.19
C ASP A 189 -17.06 15.18 2.57
N THR A 190 -16.04 14.40 2.21
CA THR A 190 -14.78 14.95 1.72
C THR A 190 -15.01 15.64 0.38
N ILE A 191 -14.96 16.96 0.37
CA ILE A 191 -14.86 17.75 -0.87
C ILE A 191 -13.47 17.44 -1.46
N LEU A 192 -13.47 16.72 -2.58
CA LEU A 192 -12.27 16.47 -3.34
C LEU A 192 -11.72 17.81 -3.86
N ASN A 193 -10.48 18.12 -3.52
CA ASN A 193 -9.87 19.36 -4.00
C ASN A 193 -9.65 19.25 -5.50
N SER A 194 -10.57 19.82 -6.30
CA SER A 194 -10.59 19.75 -7.76
C SER A 194 -9.36 20.37 -8.43
N ASP A 195 -8.54 21.09 -7.66
CA ASP A 195 -7.32 21.75 -8.16
C ASP A 195 -6.12 20.80 -8.28
N ASN A 196 -6.21 19.60 -7.73
CA ASN A 196 -5.15 18.61 -7.88
C ASN A 196 -5.03 18.17 -9.35
N ALA A 197 -3.83 18.32 -9.93
CA ALA A 197 -3.55 17.97 -11.32
C ALA A 197 -3.88 16.49 -11.63
N LEU A 198 -3.72 15.60 -10.66
CA LEU A 198 -4.06 14.18 -10.79
C LEU A 198 -5.56 13.97 -11.05
N TYR A 199 -6.41 14.71 -10.34
CA TYR A 199 -7.86 14.65 -10.56
C TYR A 199 -8.28 15.15 -11.93
N LYS A 200 -7.64 16.23 -12.40
CA LYS A 200 -7.90 16.77 -13.75
C LYS A 200 -7.59 15.76 -14.84
N VAL A 201 -6.52 14.97 -14.67
CA VAL A 201 -6.15 13.90 -15.63
C VAL A 201 -7.12 12.73 -15.56
N LEU A 202 -7.50 12.26 -14.37
CA LEU A 202 -8.43 11.15 -14.18
C LEU A 202 -9.84 11.47 -14.71
N ILE A 203 -10.32 12.70 -14.47
CA ILE A 203 -11.63 13.15 -14.96
C ILE A 203 -11.62 13.32 -16.49
N ARG A 204 -10.53 13.85 -17.09
CA ARG A 204 -10.43 14.04 -18.54
C ARG A 204 -10.26 12.74 -19.32
N GLY A 205 -9.61 11.73 -18.73
CA GLY A 205 -9.41 10.44 -19.39
C GLY A 205 -10.68 9.58 -19.51
N GLN A 206 -11.78 9.97 -18.87
CA GLN A 206 -13.05 9.24 -18.89
C GLN A 206 -14.20 10.07 -19.51
N ARG A 207 -13.94 10.88 -20.54
CA ARG A 207 -15.05 11.41 -21.33
C ARG A 207 -15.74 10.22 -22.01
N PRO A 208 -17.05 9.99 -21.79
CA PRO A 208 -17.78 9.02 -22.58
C PRO A 208 -17.61 9.39 -24.06
N GLY A 209 -17.36 8.38 -24.89
CA GLY A 209 -16.96 8.51 -26.28
C GLY A 209 -17.79 9.52 -27.05
N ALA A 210 -17.10 10.33 -27.81
CA ALA A 210 -17.64 11.11 -28.91
C ALA A 210 -17.98 10.17 -30.08
N ASP A 211 -19.00 9.34 -29.90
CA ASP A 211 -19.59 8.52 -30.96
C ASP A 211 -21.09 8.69 -30.94
N SER A 212 -21.55 9.84 -31.42
CA SER A 212 -22.84 10.01 -32.09
C SER A 212 -22.87 11.39 -32.78
N VAL A 213 -22.11 11.50 -33.87
CA VAL A 213 -22.42 12.50 -34.87
C VAL A 213 -23.63 11.97 -35.63
N ALA A 214 -24.79 12.51 -35.31
CA ALA A 214 -25.99 12.28 -36.09
C ALA A 214 -25.78 12.85 -37.52
N PRO A 215 -26.18 12.14 -38.57
CA PRO A 215 -26.04 12.67 -39.93
C PRO A 215 -27.01 13.83 -40.16
N ASP A 216 -26.45 14.91 -40.68
CA ASP A 216 -27.12 16.12 -41.16
C ASP A 216 -28.28 15.77 -42.10
N GLN A 217 -29.51 16.09 -41.72
CA GLN A 217 -30.64 16.06 -42.63
C GLN A 217 -30.60 17.31 -43.49
N GLN A 218 -30.12 17.15 -44.71
CA GLN A 218 -30.28 18.15 -45.76
C GLN A 218 -31.76 18.31 -46.06
N GLN A 219 -32.30 19.47 -45.72
CA GLN A 219 -33.60 19.91 -46.21
C GLN A 219 -33.50 20.19 -47.71
N ALA A 220 -34.17 19.36 -48.48
CA ALA A 220 -34.46 19.67 -49.92
C ALA A 220 -35.58 20.67 -49.96
N THR A 221 -35.27 21.89 -50.37
CA THR A 221 -36.25 22.87 -50.84
C THR A 221 -36.58 22.55 -52.31
N SER A 222 -37.79 22.13 -52.53
CA SER A 222 -38.36 22.07 -53.92
C SER A 222 -39.25 23.27 -54.11
N THR A 223 -38.97 23.91 -55.21
CA THR A 223 -39.71 24.91 -55.94
C THR A 223 -41.17 24.49 -56.21
#